data_2e474dc7fb6454225239b432b2b8ea99
#
_entry.id   2e474dc7fb6454225239b432b2b8ea99
#
_cell.length_a   1.000
_cell.length_b   1.000
_cell.length_c   1.000
_cell.angle_alpha   90.00
_cell.angle_beta   90.00
_cell.angle_gamma   90.00
#
_symmetry.space_group_name_H-M   'P 1'
#
loop_
_entity.id
_entity.type
_entity.pdbx_description
1 polymer ?
#
loop_
_entity_poly.entity_id
_entity_poly.type
_entity_poly.pdbx_seq_one_letter_code
_entity_poly.pdbx_strand_id
1 'polypeptide(L)'
;MPPHTDDLRIRTIEPLTPPAQLLAMLPCDDEASDTVSASRAALHQILHGRDDRLAVVVGPCSIHDPKAAIEYAQRLKPLRDALAGELEIVMRVYFEKPRTTVGWKGLINDPDLDGSFKIDKGLRIARGLLRDINKLGLPAGVEFLDVISPQYIADLVAWGAIGARTTESQVHRELASGLSCPVGFKNGTDGNVKIAADAVGAASNPHHFLSVTKQGGTAIVSTTGNPDCHVILRGGKQPNYDAASVADACQALAKANLPTRLMIDASHANSLKNHENQPKVIEDIAIQLEDGEQRIVGVMVESHLVGGRQELVEGQPLVYGQSITDGCIDWDTTVQVLERLAAAVRARREVKVSEAA
;
A
#
# COMPACT_ATOMS: atom_id res chain seq x y z
N MET A 1 -49.02 -0.78 -17.28
CA MET A 1 -47.70 -1.41 -17.09
C MET A 1 -47.30 -1.24 -15.63
N PRO A 2 -46.67 -2.21 -14.97
CA PRO A 2 -46.19 -2.01 -13.61
C PRO A 2 -45.16 -0.87 -13.61
N PRO A 3 -45.02 -0.12 -12.52
CA PRO A 3 -44.03 0.94 -12.42
C PRO A 3 -42.61 0.34 -12.56
N HIS A 4 -41.72 1.04 -13.26
CA HIS A 4 -40.32 0.71 -13.36
C HIS A 4 -39.66 0.93 -12.00
N THR A 5 -38.92 -0.04 -11.49
CA THR A 5 -38.38 -0.04 -10.11
C THR A 5 -36.87 -0.15 -10.01
N ASP A 6 -36.16 -0.35 -11.13
CA ASP A 6 -34.70 -0.51 -11.19
C ASP A 6 -34.09 0.63 -11.99
N ASP A 7 -32.79 0.87 -11.81
CA ASP A 7 -31.97 1.88 -12.51
C ASP A 7 -32.49 3.33 -12.48
N LEU A 8 -33.39 3.65 -11.57
CA LEU A 8 -34.08 4.96 -11.48
C LEU A 8 -33.12 6.15 -11.23
N ARG A 9 -31.92 5.88 -10.76
CA ARG A 9 -30.87 6.88 -10.47
C ARG A 9 -29.59 6.67 -11.29
N ILE A 10 -29.57 5.72 -12.20
CA ILE A 10 -28.48 5.48 -13.15
C ILE A 10 -28.70 6.42 -14.35
N ARG A 11 -27.73 7.26 -14.62
CA ARG A 11 -27.78 8.18 -15.77
C ARG A 11 -27.27 7.55 -17.05
N THR A 12 -26.12 6.87 -16.96
CA THR A 12 -25.46 6.19 -18.08
C THR A 12 -24.75 4.95 -17.60
N ILE A 13 -24.68 3.93 -18.45
CA ILE A 13 -23.83 2.76 -18.28
C ILE A 13 -22.94 2.69 -19.52
N GLU A 14 -21.63 2.81 -19.34
CA GLU A 14 -20.66 2.73 -20.41
C GLU A 14 -19.79 1.48 -20.24
N PRO A 15 -19.57 0.70 -21.32
CA PRO A 15 -18.72 -0.47 -21.23
C PRO A 15 -17.26 -0.07 -20.99
N LEU A 16 -16.60 -0.80 -20.10
CA LEU A 16 -15.16 -0.66 -19.82
C LEU A 16 -14.38 -1.70 -20.65
N THR A 17 -13.17 -1.38 -21.11
CA THR A 17 -12.27 -2.37 -21.70
C THR A 17 -12.11 -3.56 -20.77
N PRO A 18 -12.39 -4.81 -21.17
CA PRO A 18 -12.22 -5.96 -20.29
C PRO A 18 -10.78 -6.12 -19.81
N PRO A 19 -10.55 -6.58 -18.57
CA PRO A 19 -9.21 -6.81 -18.03
C PRO A 19 -8.30 -7.60 -18.96
N ALA A 20 -8.76 -8.72 -19.52
CA ALA A 20 -7.97 -9.55 -20.44
C ALA A 20 -7.45 -8.78 -21.65
N GLN A 21 -8.25 -7.86 -22.20
CA GLN A 21 -7.83 -7.04 -23.31
C GLN A 21 -6.75 -6.03 -22.91
N LEU A 22 -6.90 -5.37 -21.75
CA LEU A 22 -5.88 -4.44 -21.26
C LEU A 22 -4.58 -5.17 -20.91
N LEU A 23 -4.65 -6.36 -20.30
CA LEU A 23 -3.49 -7.20 -20.01
C LEU A 23 -2.75 -7.60 -21.29
N ALA A 24 -3.47 -7.93 -22.36
CA ALA A 24 -2.88 -8.24 -23.65
C ALA A 24 -2.20 -7.04 -24.32
N MET A 25 -2.76 -5.84 -24.16
CA MET A 25 -2.18 -4.58 -24.69
C MET A 25 -0.95 -4.10 -23.93
N LEU A 26 -0.93 -4.33 -22.61
CA LEU A 26 0.13 -3.95 -21.69
C LEU A 26 0.51 -5.16 -20.82
N PRO A 27 1.20 -6.18 -21.38
CA PRO A 27 1.53 -7.39 -20.65
C PRO A 27 2.50 -7.12 -19.50
N CYS A 28 2.42 -7.96 -18.48
CA CYS A 28 3.48 -8.12 -17.49
C CYS A 28 4.58 -8.96 -18.18
N ASP A 29 5.64 -8.31 -18.64
CA ASP A 29 6.79 -8.98 -19.27
C ASP A 29 7.69 -9.65 -18.23
N ASP A 30 8.70 -10.39 -18.71
CA ASP A 30 9.57 -11.20 -17.84
C ASP A 30 10.29 -10.33 -16.79
N GLU A 31 10.81 -9.15 -17.19
CA GLU A 31 11.50 -8.24 -16.26
C GLU A 31 10.59 -7.74 -15.12
N ALA A 32 9.36 -7.33 -15.47
CA ALA A 32 8.38 -6.90 -14.50
C ALA A 32 7.90 -8.07 -13.61
N SER A 33 7.68 -9.24 -14.20
CA SER A 33 7.28 -10.45 -13.50
C SER A 33 8.33 -10.91 -12.48
N ASP A 34 9.61 -10.90 -12.86
CA ASP A 34 10.72 -11.26 -11.99
C ASP A 34 10.81 -10.31 -10.79
N THR A 35 10.69 -8.99 -11.02
CA THR A 35 10.67 -7.98 -9.95
C THR A 35 9.54 -8.22 -8.96
N VAL A 36 8.32 -8.42 -9.47
CA VAL A 36 7.14 -8.66 -8.61
C VAL A 36 7.29 -9.97 -7.84
N SER A 37 7.69 -11.05 -8.50
CA SER A 37 7.80 -12.38 -7.89
C SER A 37 8.89 -12.41 -6.81
N ALA A 38 10.07 -11.84 -7.09
CA ALA A 38 11.16 -11.75 -6.14
C ALA A 38 10.77 -10.96 -4.88
N SER A 39 10.09 -9.81 -5.05
CA SER A 39 9.67 -8.99 -3.92
C SER A 39 8.55 -9.67 -3.11
N ARG A 40 7.58 -10.33 -3.75
CA ARG A 40 6.55 -11.11 -3.04
C ARG A 40 7.18 -12.21 -2.19
N ALA A 41 8.16 -12.93 -2.75
CA ALA A 41 8.89 -13.97 -2.03
C ALA A 41 9.68 -13.39 -0.82
N ALA A 42 10.36 -12.26 -0.99
CA ALA A 42 11.08 -11.58 0.08
C ALA A 42 10.12 -11.12 1.20
N LEU A 43 9.03 -10.45 0.84
CA LEU A 43 8.01 -10.00 1.79
C LEU A 43 7.37 -11.17 2.55
N HIS A 44 7.09 -12.30 1.88
CA HIS A 44 6.64 -13.50 2.54
C HIS A 44 7.64 -13.97 3.61
N GLN A 45 8.94 -14.03 3.30
CA GLN A 45 9.96 -14.44 4.26
C GLN A 45 10.05 -13.47 5.46
N ILE A 46 9.97 -12.16 5.21
CA ILE A 46 9.98 -11.12 6.24
C ILE A 46 8.77 -11.26 7.17
N LEU A 47 7.57 -11.35 6.61
CA LEU A 47 6.31 -11.49 7.37
C LEU A 47 6.29 -12.76 8.24
N HIS A 48 6.94 -13.82 7.79
CA HIS A 48 7.05 -15.08 8.55
C HIS A 48 8.32 -15.18 9.43
N GLY A 49 9.14 -14.11 9.49
CA GLY A 49 10.33 -14.03 10.35
C GLY A 49 11.49 -14.93 9.94
N ARG A 50 11.55 -15.28 8.66
CA ARG A 50 12.63 -16.07 8.05
C ARG A 50 13.67 -15.20 7.33
N ASP A 51 13.35 -13.93 7.13
CA ASP A 51 14.23 -12.89 6.64
C ASP A 51 14.17 -11.75 7.66
N ASP A 52 15.30 -11.26 8.10
CA ASP A 52 15.41 -10.24 9.15
C ASP A 52 15.48 -8.81 8.59
N ARG A 53 15.38 -8.64 7.27
CA ARG A 53 15.23 -7.32 6.66
C ARG A 53 13.93 -6.65 7.10
N LEU A 54 13.88 -5.34 6.96
CA LEU A 54 12.69 -4.55 7.19
C LEU A 54 12.00 -4.24 5.85
N ALA A 55 10.71 -4.54 5.73
CA ALA A 55 9.92 -4.12 4.58
C ALA A 55 9.62 -2.61 4.66
N VAL A 56 9.92 -1.85 3.61
CA VAL A 56 9.65 -0.41 3.59
C VAL A 56 8.84 -0.03 2.37
N VAL A 57 7.58 0.40 2.61
CA VAL A 57 6.68 0.90 1.57
C VAL A 57 6.77 2.42 1.55
N VAL A 58 7.46 3.00 0.57
CA VAL A 58 7.78 4.43 0.51
C VAL A 58 7.43 5.04 -0.84
N GLY A 59 6.81 6.22 -0.84
CA GLY A 59 6.46 6.95 -2.05
C GLY A 59 5.28 7.89 -1.87
N PRO A 60 4.79 8.49 -2.97
CA PRO A 60 3.75 9.49 -2.93
C PRO A 60 2.47 9.04 -2.22
N CYS A 61 1.81 9.97 -1.53
CA CYS A 61 0.50 9.72 -0.93
C CYS A 61 -0.50 9.22 -1.98
N SER A 62 -0.48 9.83 -3.17
CA SER A 62 -1.20 9.37 -4.36
C SER A 62 -0.45 9.78 -5.62
N ILE A 63 -0.63 9.01 -6.68
CA ILE A 63 -0.07 9.32 -8.00
C ILE A 63 -1.10 10.15 -8.77
N HIS A 64 -0.74 11.37 -9.14
CA HIS A 64 -1.51 12.21 -10.07
C HIS A 64 -0.72 12.55 -11.32
N ASP A 65 0.62 12.54 -11.25
CA ASP A 65 1.53 12.78 -12.37
C ASP A 65 2.42 11.53 -12.60
N PRO A 66 2.18 10.77 -13.69
CA PRO A 66 2.99 9.61 -14.04
C PRO A 66 4.47 9.94 -14.30
N LYS A 67 4.78 11.16 -14.80
CA LYS A 67 6.18 11.56 -15.07
C LYS A 67 6.95 11.74 -13.75
N ALA A 68 6.34 12.46 -12.80
CA ALA A 68 6.93 12.63 -11.48
C ALA A 68 7.07 11.29 -10.74
N ALA A 69 6.13 10.34 -10.94
CA ALA A 69 6.22 9.00 -10.38
C ALA A 69 7.38 8.18 -10.95
N ILE A 70 7.62 8.26 -12.27
CA ILE A 70 8.79 7.59 -12.91
C ILE A 70 10.10 8.23 -12.45
N GLU A 71 10.17 9.55 -12.34
CA GLU A 71 11.37 10.22 -11.80
C GLU A 71 11.65 9.79 -10.36
N TYR A 72 10.60 9.72 -9.53
CA TYR A 72 10.73 9.22 -8.16
C TYR A 72 11.24 7.76 -8.14
N ALA A 73 10.71 6.90 -9.00
CA ALA A 73 11.15 5.51 -9.12
C ALA A 73 12.63 5.41 -9.54
N GLN A 74 13.05 6.22 -10.51
CA GLN A 74 14.45 6.27 -10.98
C GLN A 74 15.43 6.72 -9.89
N ARG A 75 15.01 7.63 -9.01
CA ARG A 75 15.79 8.05 -7.84
C ARG A 75 15.81 6.98 -6.73
N LEU A 76 14.67 6.30 -6.51
CA LEU A 76 14.54 5.30 -5.45
C LEU A 76 15.28 3.99 -5.77
N LYS A 77 15.37 3.61 -7.04
CA LYS A 77 15.99 2.33 -7.45
C LYS A 77 17.44 2.18 -6.99
N PRO A 78 18.36 3.16 -7.21
CA PRO A 78 19.74 3.05 -6.71
C PRO A 78 19.82 2.91 -5.19
N LEU A 79 18.93 3.62 -4.47
CA LEU A 79 18.88 3.57 -3.01
C LEU A 79 18.38 2.20 -2.52
N ARG A 80 17.38 1.63 -3.20
CA ARG A 80 16.92 0.26 -2.95
C ARG A 80 18.04 -0.75 -3.11
N ASP A 81 18.85 -0.62 -4.17
CA ASP A 81 19.97 -1.55 -4.42
C ASP A 81 21.06 -1.42 -3.36
N ALA A 82 21.38 -0.18 -2.96
CA ALA A 82 22.39 0.09 -1.95
C ALA A 82 22.00 -0.42 -0.55
N LEU A 83 20.71 -0.44 -0.22
CA LEU A 83 20.16 -0.83 1.09
C LEU A 83 19.53 -2.23 1.08
N ALA A 84 19.70 -3.01 0.00
CA ALA A 84 19.04 -4.32 -0.18
C ALA A 84 19.44 -5.37 0.88
N GLY A 85 20.57 -5.17 1.56
CA GLY A 85 20.99 -6.02 2.67
C GLY A 85 20.15 -5.87 3.92
N GLU A 86 19.56 -4.72 4.15
CA GLU A 86 18.79 -4.37 5.35
C GLU A 86 17.30 -4.16 5.08
N LEU A 87 16.96 -3.64 3.90
CA LEU A 87 15.61 -3.23 3.57
C LEU A 87 15.09 -3.95 2.33
N GLU A 88 13.84 -4.37 2.37
CA GLU A 88 13.05 -4.68 1.17
C GLU A 88 12.19 -3.46 0.85
N ILE A 89 12.66 -2.62 -0.08
CA ILE A 89 11.99 -1.37 -0.45
C ILE A 89 10.98 -1.63 -1.58
N VAL A 90 9.73 -1.26 -1.32
CA VAL A 90 8.59 -1.29 -2.25
C VAL A 90 8.13 0.15 -2.49
N MET A 91 8.03 0.57 -3.74
CA MET A 91 7.51 1.90 -4.06
C MET A 91 6.00 1.96 -3.83
N ARG A 92 5.54 2.94 -3.06
CA ARG A 92 4.13 3.25 -2.88
C ARG A 92 3.58 3.91 -4.15
N VAL A 93 2.62 3.25 -4.84
CA VAL A 93 2.03 3.67 -6.11
C VAL A 93 0.51 3.64 -5.99
N TYR A 94 -0.06 4.57 -5.24
CA TYR A 94 -1.48 4.60 -4.94
C TYR A 94 -2.25 5.41 -5.98
N PHE A 95 -3.17 4.76 -6.68
CA PHE A 95 -3.98 5.36 -7.75
C PHE A 95 -5.39 5.76 -7.33
N GLU A 96 -5.85 5.27 -6.18
CA GLU A 96 -7.20 5.46 -5.67
C GLU A 96 -7.13 6.10 -4.30
N LYS A 97 -8.05 7.02 -4.04
CA LYS A 97 -8.10 7.74 -2.75
C LYS A 97 -9.49 7.62 -2.14
N PRO A 98 -9.62 6.99 -0.95
CA PRO A 98 -10.86 6.98 -0.21
C PRO A 98 -11.21 8.39 0.23
N ARG A 99 -12.44 8.83 -0.06
CA ARG A 99 -12.95 10.15 0.32
C ARG A 99 -14.07 10.02 1.32
N THR A 100 -13.99 10.77 2.41
CA THR A 100 -15.08 10.86 3.39
C THR A 100 -16.22 11.72 2.84
N THR A 101 -15.88 12.70 2.01
CA THR A 101 -16.82 13.58 1.29
C THR A 101 -16.47 13.58 -0.20
N VAL A 102 -16.86 14.60 -0.94
CA VAL A 102 -16.53 14.77 -2.36
C VAL A 102 -15.05 15.17 -2.53
N GLY A 103 -14.42 14.79 -3.64
CA GLY A 103 -13.06 15.15 -3.98
C GLY A 103 -12.48 14.25 -5.07
N TRP A 104 -11.29 14.57 -5.55
CA TRP A 104 -10.60 13.74 -6.53
C TRP A 104 -10.38 12.31 -6.01
N LYS A 105 -10.86 11.33 -6.75
CA LYS A 105 -10.88 9.92 -6.34
C LYS A 105 -9.61 9.14 -6.71
N GLY A 106 -8.66 9.78 -7.38
CA GLY A 106 -7.41 9.16 -7.81
C GLY A 106 -7.27 9.06 -9.33
N LEU A 107 -6.07 8.67 -9.77
CA LEU A 107 -5.67 8.63 -11.18
C LEU A 107 -6.55 7.69 -12.01
N ILE A 108 -6.96 6.55 -11.48
CA ILE A 108 -7.81 5.61 -12.20
C ILE A 108 -9.16 6.25 -12.52
N ASN A 109 -9.75 6.93 -11.54
CA ASN A 109 -11.10 7.49 -11.69
C ASN A 109 -11.12 8.79 -12.53
N ASP A 110 -10.11 9.67 -12.35
CA ASP A 110 -10.07 10.99 -12.98
C ASP A 110 -8.61 11.34 -13.34
N PRO A 111 -8.08 10.75 -14.42
CA PRO A 111 -6.67 10.89 -14.80
C PRO A 111 -6.31 12.29 -15.30
N ASP A 112 -7.27 13.05 -15.77
CA ASP A 112 -7.06 14.39 -16.34
C ASP A 112 -7.25 15.52 -15.30
N LEU A 113 -7.68 15.19 -14.07
CA LEU A 113 -7.95 16.13 -12.97
C LEU A 113 -9.03 17.18 -13.31
N ASP A 114 -9.92 16.87 -14.25
CA ASP A 114 -10.93 17.78 -14.79
C ASP A 114 -12.37 17.35 -14.51
N GLY A 115 -12.56 16.27 -13.74
CA GLY A 115 -13.87 15.69 -13.45
C GLY A 115 -14.53 14.99 -14.64
N SER A 116 -13.77 14.67 -15.68
CA SER A 116 -14.27 13.93 -16.86
C SER A 116 -14.45 12.44 -16.63
N PHE A 117 -13.85 11.89 -15.57
CA PHE A 117 -13.95 10.49 -15.17
C PHE A 117 -13.65 9.47 -16.27
N LYS A 118 -12.60 9.71 -17.07
CA LYS A 118 -12.15 8.81 -18.14
C LYS A 118 -11.47 7.57 -17.56
N ILE A 119 -12.23 6.71 -16.89
CA ILE A 119 -11.73 5.56 -16.11
C ILE A 119 -10.93 4.59 -16.97
N ASP A 120 -11.37 4.31 -18.20
CA ASP A 120 -10.63 3.43 -19.13
C ASP A 120 -9.21 3.96 -19.43
N LYS A 121 -9.07 5.28 -19.62
CA LYS A 121 -7.78 5.96 -19.73
C LYS A 121 -6.96 5.83 -18.44
N GLY A 122 -7.60 6.04 -17.30
CA GLY A 122 -6.95 5.93 -15.99
C GLY A 122 -6.37 4.55 -15.73
N LEU A 123 -7.11 3.49 -16.06
CA LEU A 123 -6.64 2.09 -15.93
C LEU A 123 -5.44 1.79 -16.86
N ARG A 124 -5.46 2.31 -18.09
CA ARG A 124 -4.31 2.17 -19.02
C ARG A 124 -3.07 2.85 -18.48
N ILE A 125 -3.20 4.07 -17.96
CA ILE A 125 -2.08 4.82 -17.38
C ILE A 125 -1.56 4.09 -16.14
N ALA A 126 -2.45 3.67 -15.23
CA ALA A 126 -2.07 3.00 -13.99
C ALA A 126 -1.32 1.68 -14.27
N ARG A 127 -1.84 0.84 -15.17
CA ARG A 127 -1.18 -0.42 -15.54
C ARG A 127 0.16 -0.17 -16.24
N GLY A 128 0.22 0.78 -17.19
CA GLY A 128 1.46 1.16 -17.86
C GLY A 128 2.53 1.62 -16.89
N LEU A 129 2.17 2.48 -15.95
CA LEU A 129 3.08 2.99 -14.93
C LEU A 129 3.60 1.88 -13.99
N LEU A 130 2.73 0.98 -13.53
CA LEU A 130 3.15 -0.18 -12.71
C LEU A 130 4.13 -1.07 -13.47
N ARG A 131 3.86 -1.37 -14.75
CA ARG A 131 4.77 -2.15 -15.59
C ARG A 131 6.13 -1.46 -15.71
N ASP A 132 6.15 -0.18 -16.01
CA ASP A 132 7.38 0.57 -16.25
C ASP A 132 8.21 0.72 -14.96
N ILE A 133 7.58 0.89 -13.79
CA ILE A 133 8.25 0.88 -12.48
C ILE A 133 8.86 -0.50 -12.20
N ASN A 134 8.10 -1.58 -12.39
CA ASN A 134 8.64 -2.94 -12.17
C ASN A 134 9.78 -3.28 -13.13
N LYS A 135 9.75 -2.82 -14.39
CA LYS A 135 10.86 -2.97 -15.36
C LYS A 135 12.12 -2.25 -14.93
N LEU A 136 12.04 -1.17 -14.16
CA LEU A 136 13.21 -0.56 -13.50
C LEU A 136 13.82 -1.45 -12.41
N GLY A 137 13.21 -2.59 -12.07
CA GLY A 137 13.59 -3.43 -10.94
C GLY A 137 13.13 -2.88 -9.59
N LEU A 138 12.09 -2.05 -9.57
CA LEU A 138 11.50 -1.49 -8.36
C LEU A 138 10.08 -2.04 -8.16
N PRO A 139 9.84 -2.88 -7.13
CA PRO A 139 8.51 -3.44 -6.88
C PRO A 139 7.53 -2.35 -6.42
N ALA A 140 6.26 -2.49 -6.81
CA ALA A 140 5.21 -1.54 -6.53
C ALA A 140 4.20 -2.07 -5.50
N GLY A 141 3.75 -1.17 -4.60
CA GLY A 141 2.66 -1.39 -3.64
C GLY A 141 1.50 -0.45 -3.89
N VAL A 142 0.26 -0.96 -3.80
CA VAL A 142 -0.97 -0.19 -4.03
C VAL A 142 -1.93 -0.29 -2.84
N GLU A 143 -2.89 0.64 -2.73
CA GLU A 143 -4.10 0.43 -1.93
C GLU A 143 -5.20 -0.13 -2.84
N PHE A 144 -5.80 -1.23 -2.44
CA PHE A 144 -6.96 -1.79 -3.13
C PHE A 144 -8.24 -1.18 -2.52
N LEU A 145 -8.77 -0.15 -3.17
CA LEU A 145 -9.99 0.52 -2.75
C LEU A 145 -11.20 0.01 -3.54
N ASP A 146 -11.14 0.03 -4.86
CA ASP A 146 -12.14 -0.58 -5.73
C ASP A 146 -11.90 -2.10 -5.84
N VAL A 147 -12.98 -2.88 -5.91
CA VAL A 147 -12.91 -4.35 -5.94
C VAL A 147 -12.78 -4.94 -7.34
N ILE A 148 -12.89 -4.11 -8.39
CA ILE A 148 -12.74 -4.50 -9.79
C ILE A 148 -11.35 -4.13 -10.32
N SER A 149 -10.80 -2.98 -9.90
CA SER A 149 -9.48 -2.50 -10.33
C SER A 149 -8.35 -3.54 -10.17
N PRO A 150 -8.35 -4.44 -9.15
CA PRO A 150 -7.35 -5.51 -9.05
C PRO A 150 -7.28 -6.42 -10.26
N GLN A 151 -8.39 -6.63 -10.98
CA GLN A 151 -8.38 -7.46 -12.20
C GLN A 151 -7.52 -6.89 -13.31
N TYR A 152 -7.27 -5.59 -13.29
CA TYR A 152 -6.45 -4.88 -14.27
C TYR A 152 -4.98 -4.74 -13.90
N ILE A 153 -4.63 -4.80 -12.60
CA ILE A 153 -3.30 -4.40 -12.13
C ILE A 153 -2.63 -5.39 -11.19
N ALA A 154 -3.35 -6.36 -10.58
CA ALA A 154 -2.81 -7.17 -9.49
C ALA A 154 -1.59 -8.03 -9.87
N ASP A 155 -1.41 -8.40 -11.13
CA ASP A 155 -0.24 -9.11 -11.64
C ASP A 155 1.06 -8.28 -11.59
N LEU A 156 0.94 -6.95 -11.50
CA LEU A 156 2.04 -5.99 -11.41
C LEU A 156 2.25 -5.42 -10.00
N VAL A 157 1.59 -5.99 -8.98
CA VAL A 157 1.63 -5.50 -7.60
C VAL A 157 2.37 -6.49 -6.70
N ALA A 158 3.41 -6.00 -6.03
CA ALA A 158 4.22 -6.80 -5.09
C ALA A 158 3.62 -6.82 -3.67
N TRP A 159 2.95 -5.75 -3.25
CA TRP A 159 2.34 -5.59 -1.94
C TRP A 159 1.05 -4.76 -2.04
N GLY A 160 0.06 -5.07 -1.23
CA GLY A 160 -1.21 -4.35 -1.19
C GLY A 160 -1.60 -3.88 0.20
N ALA A 161 -2.38 -2.79 0.28
CA ALA A 161 -3.01 -2.34 1.51
C ALA A 161 -4.53 -2.31 1.39
N ILE A 162 -5.19 -2.55 2.52
CA ILE A 162 -6.59 -2.20 2.75
C ILE A 162 -6.60 -1.02 3.74
N GLY A 163 -7.20 0.08 3.32
CA GLY A 163 -7.24 1.33 4.10
C GLY A 163 -8.12 1.25 5.33
N ALA A 164 -7.90 2.15 6.29
CA ALA A 164 -8.63 2.17 7.57
C ALA A 164 -10.16 2.29 7.43
N ARG A 165 -10.64 2.91 6.33
CA ARG A 165 -12.09 3.05 6.06
C ARG A 165 -12.73 1.80 5.47
N THR A 166 -11.93 0.87 4.97
CA THR A 166 -12.38 -0.35 4.27
C THR A 166 -11.98 -1.64 4.99
N THR A 167 -11.19 -1.58 6.05
CA THR A 167 -10.76 -2.74 6.86
C THR A 167 -11.94 -3.50 7.47
N GLU A 168 -13.05 -2.83 7.82
CA GLU A 168 -14.28 -3.49 8.30
C GLU A 168 -15.11 -4.15 7.19
N SER A 169 -14.88 -3.77 5.93
CA SER A 169 -15.69 -4.24 4.80
C SER A 169 -15.44 -5.72 4.52
N GLN A 170 -16.49 -6.53 4.58
CA GLN A 170 -16.45 -7.96 4.21
C GLN A 170 -15.92 -8.15 2.80
N VAL A 171 -16.34 -7.34 1.83
CA VAL A 171 -15.93 -7.44 0.43
C VAL A 171 -14.43 -7.24 0.25
N HIS A 172 -13.80 -6.33 1.02
CA HIS A 172 -12.35 -6.12 0.99
C HIS A 172 -11.57 -7.25 1.67
N ARG A 173 -12.12 -7.88 2.71
CA ARG A 173 -11.52 -9.06 3.36
C ARG A 173 -11.57 -10.27 2.42
N GLU A 174 -12.69 -10.48 1.75
CA GLU A 174 -12.86 -11.50 0.71
C GLU A 174 -11.91 -11.27 -0.47
N LEU A 175 -11.82 -10.04 -0.97
CA LEU A 175 -10.85 -9.67 -2.01
C LEU A 175 -9.42 -10.02 -1.59
N ALA A 176 -9.00 -9.59 -0.39
CA ALA A 176 -7.64 -9.82 0.11
C ALA A 176 -7.30 -11.32 0.23
N SER A 177 -8.29 -12.18 0.54
CA SER A 177 -8.12 -13.63 0.63
C SER A 177 -7.69 -14.29 -0.68
N GLY A 178 -7.92 -13.62 -1.82
CA GLY A 178 -7.61 -14.11 -3.17
C GLY A 178 -6.46 -13.37 -3.86
N LEU A 179 -5.93 -12.30 -3.28
CA LEU A 179 -4.81 -11.57 -3.86
C LEU A 179 -3.51 -12.37 -3.78
N SER A 180 -2.72 -12.32 -4.86
CA SER A 180 -1.45 -13.05 -4.97
C SER A 180 -0.25 -12.32 -4.34
N CYS A 181 -0.49 -11.22 -3.64
CA CYS A 181 0.53 -10.45 -2.93
C CYS A 181 0.21 -10.39 -1.42
N PRO A 182 1.19 -10.13 -0.56
CA PRO A 182 0.94 -9.77 0.83
C PRO A 182 0.01 -8.55 0.94
N VAL A 183 -0.89 -8.57 1.93
CA VAL A 183 -1.86 -7.50 2.14
C VAL A 183 -1.85 -7.00 3.59
N GLY A 184 -1.56 -5.71 3.75
CA GLY A 184 -1.62 -5.04 5.04
C GLY A 184 -3.00 -4.40 5.31
N PHE A 185 -3.60 -4.71 6.45
CA PHE A 185 -4.84 -4.10 6.91
C PHE A 185 -4.56 -3.00 7.93
N LYS A 186 -4.92 -1.76 7.62
CA LYS A 186 -4.78 -0.65 8.57
C LYS A 186 -5.80 -0.77 9.70
N ASN A 187 -5.40 -0.45 10.93
CA ASN A 187 -6.33 -0.32 12.04
C ASN A 187 -7.37 0.76 11.75
N GLY A 188 -8.51 0.70 12.44
CA GLY A 188 -9.61 1.66 12.28
C GLY A 188 -9.18 3.11 12.47
N THR A 189 -9.94 4.05 11.91
CA THR A 189 -9.64 5.50 12.00
C THR A 189 -9.67 6.03 13.44
N ASP A 190 -10.34 5.34 14.34
CA ASP A 190 -10.41 5.61 15.78
C ASP A 190 -9.21 5.03 16.58
N GLY A 191 -8.36 4.21 15.93
CA GLY A 191 -7.23 3.52 16.54
C GLY A 191 -7.49 2.06 16.87
N ASN A 192 -8.68 1.52 16.58
CA ASN A 192 -9.05 0.15 16.94
C ASN A 192 -8.25 -0.90 16.14
N VAL A 193 -7.33 -1.58 16.82
CA VAL A 193 -6.48 -2.64 16.25
C VAL A 193 -7.26 -3.95 16.05
N LYS A 194 -8.25 -4.23 16.90
CA LYS A 194 -9.06 -5.46 16.79
C LYS A 194 -9.71 -5.63 15.42
N ILE A 195 -10.18 -4.53 14.83
CA ILE A 195 -10.79 -4.52 13.49
C ILE A 195 -9.82 -5.06 12.44
N ALA A 196 -8.55 -4.64 12.50
CA ALA A 196 -7.52 -5.12 11.58
C ALA A 196 -7.11 -6.58 11.87
N ALA A 197 -7.05 -6.99 13.14
CA ALA A 197 -6.81 -8.38 13.50
C ALA A 197 -7.95 -9.29 12.99
N ASP A 198 -9.21 -8.91 13.17
CA ASP A 198 -10.37 -9.64 12.64
C ASP A 198 -10.32 -9.72 11.10
N ALA A 199 -9.85 -8.65 10.42
CA ALA A 199 -9.71 -8.62 8.97
C ALA A 199 -8.61 -9.57 8.48
N VAL A 200 -7.45 -9.59 9.13
CA VAL A 200 -6.35 -10.54 8.86
C VAL A 200 -6.84 -11.97 9.05
N GLY A 201 -7.51 -12.24 10.19
CA GLY A 201 -8.07 -13.57 10.46
C GLY A 201 -9.06 -14.02 9.40
N ALA A 202 -9.97 -13.13 8.97
CA ALA A 202 -10.94 -13.43 7.91
C ALA A 202 -10.21 -13.69 6.58
N ALA A 203 -9.34 -12.79 6.13
CA ALA A 203 -8.66 -12.88 4.84
C ALA A 203 -7.68 -14.06 4.72
N SER A 204 -7.21 -14.60 5.86
CA SER A 204 -6.36 -15.80 5.88
C SER A 204 -7.13 -17.11 5.60
N ASN A 205 -8.45 -17.05 5.54
CA ASN A 205 -9.30 -18.21 5.30
C ASN A 205 -9.89 -18.21 3.88
N PRO A 206 -10.33 -19.38 3.36
CA PRO A 206 -11.04 -19.47 2.08
C PRO A 206 -12.39 -18.73 2.11
N HIS A 207 -12.73 -18.12 0.97
CA HIS A 207 -14.00 -17.41 0.76
C HIS A 207 -14.64 -17.76 -0.58
N HIS A 208 -15.97 -17.52 -0.67
CA HIS A 208 -16.75 -17.61 -1.90
C HIS A 208 -17.57 -16.34 -2.04
N PHE A 209 -17.37 -15.59 -3.13
CA PHE A 209 -18.02 -14.29 -3.32
C PHE A 209 -18.23 -13.94 -4.80
N LEU A 210 -19.08 -12.94 -5.03
CA LEU A 210 -19.34 -12.41 -6.37
C LEU A 210 -18.23 -11.47 -6.80
N SER A 211 -17.68 -11.67 -7.99
CA SER A 211 -16.69 -10.78 -8.58
C SER A 211 -16.77 -10.83 -10.11
N VAL A 212 -15.80 -10.22 -10.79
CA VAL A 212 -15.67 -10.22 -12.24
C VAL A 212 -14.44 -11.02 -12.67
N THR A 213 -14.55 -11.68 -13.83
CA THR A 213 -13.44 -12.41 -14.47
C THR A 213 -12.53 -11.47 -15.23
N LYS A 214 -11.38 -11.97 -15.70
CA LYS A 214 -10.51 -11.24 -16.65
C LYS A 214 -11.21 -10.89 -17.96
N GLN A 215 -12.25 -11.63 -18.35
CA GLN A 215 -13.08 -11.36 -19.54
C GLN A 215 -14.17 -10.30 -19.29
N GLY A 216 -14.30 -9.79 -18.03
CA GLY A 216 -15.30 -8.79 -17.67
C GLY A 216 -16.68 -9.35 -17.35
N GLY A 217 -16.88 -10.66 -17.36
CA GLY A 217 -18.12 -11.31 -16.95
C GLY A 217 -18.20 -11.51 -15.44
N THR A 218 -19.42 -11.49 -14.89
CA THR A 218 -19.65 -11.82 -13.48
C THR A 218 -19.38 -13.30 -13.18
N ALA A 219 -18.87 -13.60 -11.98
CA ALA A 219 -18.55 -14.95 -11.58
C ALA A 219 -18.64 -15.14 -10.06
N ILE A 220 -18.73 -16.40 -9.64
CA ILE A 220 -18.44 -16.82 -8.27
C ILE A 220 -16.94 -17.09 -8.21
N VAL A 221 -16.25 -16.38 -7.32
CA VAL A 221 -14.83 -16.57 -7.05
C VAL A 221 -14.67 -17.36 -5.76
N SER A 222 -13.84 -18.41 -5.80
CA SER A 222 -13.47 -19.21 -4.62
C SER A 222 -11.98 -19.01 -4.36
N THR A 223 -11.60 -18.64 -3.15
CA THR A 223 -10.22 -18.36 -2.74
C THR A 223 -9.70 -19.44 -1.79
N THR A 224 -8.39 -19.46 -1.58
CA THR A 224 -7.73 -20.39 -0.64
C THR A 224 -7.39 -19.71 0.70
N GLY A 225 -7.59 -18.41 0.81
CA GLY A 225 -7.06 -17.58 1.89
C GLY A 225 -5.65 -17.05 1.55
N ASN A 226 -5.29 -15.93 2.17
CA ASN A 226 -3.99 -15.27 1.99
C ASN A 226 -3.21 -15.28 3.31
N PRO A 227 -2.20 -16.15 3.46
CA PRO A 227 -1.42 -16.30 4.69
C PRO A 227 -0.48 -15.11 4.97
N ASP A 228 -0.31 -14.21 4.00
CA ASP A 228 0.57 -13.05 4.08
C ASP A 228 -0.16 -11.76 4.46
N CYS A 229 -1.42 -11.89 4.94
CA CYS A 229 -2.14 -10.76 5.51
C CYS A 229 -1.53 -10.36 6.87
N HIS A 230 -1.41 -9.05 7.10
CA HIS A 230 -0.81 -8.50 8.32
C HIS A 230 -1.45 -7.18 8.74
N VAL A 231 -1.20 -6.75 9.98
CA VAL A 231 -1.74 -5.49 10.52
C VAL A 231 -0.78 -4.34 10.24
N ILE A 232 -1.35 -3.17 9.95
CA ILE A 232 -0.63 -1.89 9.85
C ILE A 232 -1.17 -0.95 10.92
N LEU A 233 -0.31 -0.50 11.84
CA LEU A 233 -0.60 0.54 12.79
C LEU A 233 -0.49 1.91 12.13
N ARG A 234 -1.59 2.68 12.08
CA ARG A 234 -1.64 4.00 11.43
C ARG A 234 -2.06 5.15 12.35
N GLY A 235 -2.12 4.84 13.67
CA GLY A 235 -2.67 5.75 14.66
C GLY A 235 -4.20 5.83 14.63
N GLY A 236 -4.74 6.65 15.47
CA GLY A 236 -6.16 6.89 15.62
C GLY A 236 -6.42 8.25 16.28
N LYS A 237 -7.10 8.28 17.43
CA LYS A 237 -7.20 9.47 18.27
C LYS A 237 -5.84 9.90 18.81
N GLN A 238 -4.95 8.93 19.02
CA GLN A 238 -3.56 9.10 19.42
C GLN A 238 -2.67 8.30 18.45
N PRO A 239 -1.39 8.64 18.30
CA PRO A 239 -0.38 7.79 17.67
C PRO A 239 -0.34 6.41 18.35
N ASN A 240 0.11 5.37 17.61
CA ASN A 240 0.23 4.00 18.11
C ASN A 240 1.49 3.28 17.57
N TYR A 241 2.59 4.02 17.43
CA TYR A 241 3.88 3.49 16.95
C TYR A 241 4.89 3.19 18.06
N ASP A 242 4.65 3.69 19.29
CA ASP A 242 5.53 3.48 20.42
C ASP A 242 5.57 2.02 20.89
N ALA A 243 6.61 1.66 21.66
CA ALA A 243 6.84 0.29 22.12
C ALA A 243 5.67 -0.32 22.89
N ALA A 244 4.96 0.48 23.70
CA ALA A 244 3.79 0.01 24.45
C ALA A 244 2.63 -0.31 23.48
N SER A 245 2.35 0.56 22.53
CA SER A 245 1.31 0.35 21.51
C SER A 245 1.63 -0.87 20.62
N VAL A 246 2.90 -1.08 20.26
CA VAL A 246 3.35 -2.27 19.52
C VAL A 246 3.13 -3.53 20.34
N ALA A 247 3.48 -3.52 21.64
CA ALA A 247 3.26 -4.64 22.53
C ALA A 247 1.78 -4.98 22.68
N ASP A 248 0.92 -3.98 22.88
CA ASP A 248 -0.53 -4.15 23.01
C ASP A 248 -1.15 -4.72 21.71
N ALA A 249 -0.73 -4.21 20.54
CA ALA A 249 -1.18 -4.73 19.26
C ALA A 249 -0.76 -6.19 19.04
N CYS A 250 0.49 -6.54 19.37
CA CYS A 250 0.98 -7.91 19.29
C CYS A 250 0.26 -8.85 20.28
N GLN A 251 -0.09 -8.37 21.46
CA GLN A 251 -0.91 -9.14 22.41
C GLN A 251 -2.33 -9.40 21.84
N ALA A 252 -2.94 -8.41 21.18
CA ALA A 252 -4.23 -8.58 20.53
C ALA A 252 -4.16 -9.61 19.38
N LEU A 253 -3.09 -9.58 18.58
CA LEU A 253 -2.84 -10.58 17.55
C LEU A 253 -2.65 -11.98 18.12
N ALA A 254 -1.85 -12.13 19.18
CA ALA A 254 -1.66 -13.41 19.86
C ALA A 254 -2.97 -14.00 20.41
N LYS A 255 -3.83 -13.17 21.02
CA LYS A 255 -5.16 -13.58 21.48
C LYS A 255 -6.08 -14.05 20.33
N ALA A 256 -5.87 -13.55 19.13
CA ALA A 256 -6.57 -13.96 17.91
C ALA A 256 -5.91 -15.15 17.19
N ASN A 257 -4.85 -15.75 17.77
CA ASN A 257 -4.02 -16.80 17.17
C ASN A 257 -3.40 -16.38 15.81
N LEU A 258 -3.03 -15.11 15.67
CA LEU A 258 -2.38 -14.55 14.50
C LEU A 258 -0.89 -14.33 14.76
N PRO A 259 -0.04 -14.30 13.69
CA PRO A 259 1.35 -13.91 13.81
C PRO A 259 1.50 -12.54 14.48
N THR A 260 2.38 -12.42 15.48
CA THR A 260 2.61 -11.18 16.25
C THR A 260 3.60 -10.24 15.55
N ARG A 261 3.49 -10.11 14.24
CA ARG A 261 4.29 -9.22 13.41
C ARG A 261 3.40 -8.20 12.74
N LEU A 262 3.88 -6.97 12.67
CA LEU A 262 3.09 -5.86 12.15
C LEU A 262 3.95 -4.85 11.40
N MET A 263 3.30 -4.01 10.63
CA MET A 263 3.87 -2.83 9.97
C MET A 263 3.40 -1.56 10.67
N ILE A 264 4.21 -0.51 10.65
CA ILE A 264 3.86 0.82 11.17
C ILE A 264 3.84 1.82 10.02
N ASP A 265 2.73 2.51 9.86
CA ASP A 265 2.57 3.65 8.97
C ASP A 265 3.03 4.92 9.71
N ALA A 266 4.15 5.50 9.30
CA ALA A 266 4.73 6.69 9.90
C ALA A 266 3.97 7.99 9.58
N SER A 267 3.07 7.94 8.59
CA SER A 267 2.18 9.06 8.21
C SER A 267 0.85 9.03 8.96
N HIS A 268 -0.17 9.68 8.43
CA HIS A 268 -1.55 9.71 8.94
C HIS A 268 -1.64 10.20 10.39
N ALA A 269 -2.32 9.43 11.29
CA ALA A 269 -2.48 9.86 12.67
C ALA A 269 -1.20 9.64 13.51
N ASN A 270 -0.30 8.76 13.10
CA ASN A 270 0.99 8.60 13.76
C ASN A 270 1.87 9.84 13.62
N SER A 271 1.80 10.55 12.51
CA SER A 271 2.46 11.86 12.32
C SER A 271 1.60 13.05 12.75
N LEU A 272 0.45 12.82 13.41
CA LEU A 272 -0.55 13.85 13.71
C LEU A 272 -1.02 14.60 12.45
N LYS A 273 -1.02 13.93 11.29
CA LYS A 273 -1.33 14.46 9.96
C LYS A 273 -0.40 15.60 9.49
N ASN A 274 0.77 15.72 10.11
CA ASN A 274 1.84 16.61 9.65
C ASN A 274 3.00 15.75 9.13
N HIS A 275 3.29 15.84 7.82
CA HIS A 275 4.35 15.07 7.18
C HIS A 275 5.74 15.30 7.80
N GLU A 276 6.02 16.51 8.33
CA GLU A 276 7.27 16.84 9.00
C GLU A 276 7.51 16.02 10.28
N ASN A 277 6.49 15.38 10.83
CA ASN A 277 6.62 14.50 11.97
C ASN A 277 6.98 13.06 11.59
N GLN A 278 6.90 12.66 10.31
CA GLN A 278 7.25 11.29 9.90
C GLN A 278 8.69 10.92 10.30
N PRO A 279 9.72 11.79 10.14
CA PRO A 279 11.07 11.46 10.61
C PRO A 279 11.16 11.19 12.11
N LYS A 280 10.35 11.83 12.94
CA LYS A 280 10.31 11.57 14.39
C LYS A 280 9.71 10.20 14.72
N VAL A 281 8.66 9.81 13.98
CA VAL A 281 8.07 8.47 14.08
C VAL A 281 9.09 7.40 13.65
N ILE A 282 9.82 7.65 12.56
CA ILE A 282 10.88 6.77 12.08
C ILE A 282 12.02 6.65 13.10
N GLU A 283 12.41 7.74 13.76
CA GLU A 283 13.46 7.70 14.79
C GLU A 283 13.05 6.84 15.99
N ASP A 284 11.80 6.95 16.46
CA ASP A 284 11.29 6.09 17.54
C ASP A 284 11.29 4.61 17.13
N ILE A 285 10.78 4.30 15.92
CA ILE A 285 10.82 2.94 15.36
C ILE A 285 12.26 2.42 15.26
N ALA A 286 13.19 3.26 14.81
CA ALA A 286 14.60 2.89 14.68
C ALA A 286 15.21 2.55 16.05
N ILE A 287 14.92 3.32 17.09
CA ILE A 287 15.36 3.02 18.46
C ILE A 287 14.78 1.69 18.94
N GLN A 288 13.50 1.42 18.71
CA GLN A 288 12.90 0.12 19.07
C GLN A 288 13.59 -1.05 18.36
N LEU A 289 13.94 -0.88 17.07
CA LEU A 289 14.68 -1.90 16.32
C LEU A 289 16.09 -2.11 16.91
N GLU A 290 16.81 -1.03 17.25
CA GLU A 290 18.13 -1.07 17.89
C GLU A 290 18.10 -1.76 19.25
N ASP A 291 17.00 -1.59 20.01
CA ASP A 291 16.74 -2.27 21.28
C ASP A 291 16.32 -3.75 21.11
N GLY A 292 16.32 -4.28 19.87
CA GLY A 292 16.08 -5.69 19.59
C GLY A 292 14.63 -6.03 19.20
N GLU A 293 13.74 -5.07 18.97
CA GLU A 293 12.34 -5.36 18.58
C GLU A 293 12.25 -6.10 17.24
N GLN A 294 11.69 -7.32 17.26
CA GLN A 294 11.57 -8.23 16.13
C GLN A 294 10.16 -8.25 15.50
N ARG A 295 9.16 -7.70 16.19
CA ARG A 295 7.75 -7.77 15.78
C ARG A 295 7.40 -6.67 14.77
N ILE A 296 8.19 -5.60 14.71
CA ILE A 296 8.10 -4.57 13.67
C ILE A 296 8.83 -5.11 12.42
N VAL A 297 8.06 -5.57 11.46
CA VAL A 297 8.59 -6.18 10.22
C VAL A 297 8.47 -5.25 9.00
N GLY A 298 7.80 -4.12 9.16
CA GLY A 298 7.68 -3.16 8.06
C GLY A 298 7.31 -1.75 8.52
N VAL A 299 7.60 -0.80 7.64
CA VAL A 299 7.30 0.63 7.81
C VAL A 299 6.73 1.19 6.52
N MET A 300 5.76 2.10 6.64
CA MET A 300 5.23 2.87 5.51
C MET A 300 5.53 4.35 5.69
N VAL A 301 5.93 5.02 4.59
CA VAL A 301 6.31 6.44 4.58
C VAL A 301 5.68 7.14 3.38
N GLU A 302 5.04 8.27 3.59
CA GLU A 302 4.56 9.14 2.51
C GLU A 302 5.63 10.17 2.13
N SER A 303 6.16 10.02 0.93
CA SER A 303 7.31 10.75 0.38
C SER A 303 7.06 11.16 -1.06
N HIS A 304 7.58 12.32 -1.49
CA HIS A 304 7.57 12.72 -2.89
C HIS A 304 8.86 13.50 -3.23
N LEU A 305 9.01 13.93 -4.49
CA LEU A 305 10.17 14.72 -4.94
C LEU A 305 10.27 16.05 -4.20
N VAL A 306 9.11 16.70 -3.94
CA VAL A 306 8.97 17.96 -3.21
C VAL A 306 8.10 17.74 -1.98
N GLY A 307 8.52 18.26 -0.85
CA GLY A 307 7.82 18.13 0.43
C GLY A 307 6.50 18.90 0.49
N GLY A 308 5.63 18.50 1.41
CA GLY A 308 4.35 19.14 1.63
C GLY A 308 3.23 18.66 0.72
N ARG A 309 2.24 19.50 0.55
CA ARG A 309 1.09 19.30 -0.33
C ARG A 309 0.66 20.61 -0.97
N GLN A 310 -0.10 20.52 -2.04
CA GLN A 310 -0.73 21.64 -2.73
C GLN A 310 -2.22 21.35 -2.97
N GLU A 311 -2.98 22.40 -3.15
CA GLU A 311 -4.40 22.31 -3.52
C GLU A 311 -4.54 22.31 -5.05
N LEU A 312 -5.51 21.55 -5.54
CA LEU A 312 -5.90 21.57 -6.95
C LEU A 312 -6.80 22.80 -7.18
N VAL A 313 -6.26 23.85 -7.79
CA VAL A 313 -6.97 25.09 -8.10
C VAL A 313 -7.08 25.23 -9.61
N GLU A 314 -8.30 25.39 -10.12
CA GLU A 314 -8.57 25.55 -11.54
C GLU A 314 -7.76 26.71 -12.14
N GLY A 315 -7.09 26.46 -13.26
CA GLY A 315 -6.29 27.47 -13.98
C GLY A 315 -4.91 27.77 -13.35
N GLN A 316 -4.53 27.13 -12.25
CA GLN A 316 -3.19 27.26 -11.67
C GLN A 316 -2.34 26.03 -12.00
N PRO A 317 -1.08 26.22 -12.46
CA PRO A 317 -0.17 25.09 -12.68
C PRO A 317 0.21 24.46 -11.35
N LEU A 318 0.27 23.13 -11.32
CA LEU A 318 0.74 22.37 -10.15
C LEU A 318 2.27 22.46 -10.03
N VAL A 319 2.75 22.47 -8.79
CA VAL A 319 4.17 22.27 -8.50
C VAL A 319 4.52 20.82 -8.82
N TYR A 320 5.47 20.64 -9.75
CA TYR A 320 5.91 19.31 -10.16
C TYR A 320 6.49 18.53 -8.99
N GLY A 321 6.08 17.26 -8.86
CA GLY A 321 6.58 16.38 -7.81
C GLY A 321 6.10 16.69 -6.40
N GLN A 322 5.06 17.51 -6.22
CA GLN A 322 4.43 17.78 -4.93
C GLN A 322 3.02 17.14 -4.85
N SER A 323 2.69 16.55 -3.73
CA SER A 323 1.40 15.87 -3.50
C SER A 323 0.19 16.82 -3.64
N ILE A 324 -0.90 16.34 -4.25
CA ILE A 324 -2.21 16.99 -4.28
C ILE A 324 -3.20 16.39 -3.28
N THR A 325 -2.74 15.49 -2.41
CA THR A 325 -3.55 14.85 -1.37
C THR A 325 -2.94 15.11 0.01
N ASP A 326 -2.46 14.10 0.73
CA ASP A 326 -1.82 14.35 2.03
C ASP A 326 -0.35 14.77 1.84
N GLY A 327 0.19 15.54 2.80
CA GLY A 327 1.57 16.03 2.74
C GLY A 327 2.57 14.87 2.81
N CYS A 328 3.63 14.98 2.02
CA CYS A 328 4.73 14.03 1.93
C CYS A 328 6.02 14.67 2.43
N ILE A 329 6.97 13.88 2.95
CA ILE A 329 8.34 14.33 3.12
C ILE A 329 8.99 14.50 1.74
N ASP A 330 10.01 15.34 1.64
CA ASP A 330 10.78 15.54 0.41
C ASP A 330 11.78 14.40 0.16
N TRP A 331 12.45 14.48 -0.98
CA TRP A 331 13.41 13.47 -1.40
C TRP A 331 14.62 13.37 -0.45
N ASP A 332 15.19 14.50 -0.02
CA ASP A 332 16.39 14.50 0.82
C ASP A 332 16.09 13.91 2.20
N THR A 333 14.97 14.25 2.78
CA THR A 333 14.46 13.64 4.01
C THR A 333 14.18 12.14 3.82
N THR A 334 13.71 11.73 2.64
CA THR A 334 13.47 10.31 2.32
C THR A 334 14.75 9.50 2.35
N VAL A 335 15.83 10.00 1.77
CA VAL A 335 17.15 9.34 1.84
C VAL A 335 17.57 9.15 3.29
N GLN A 336 17.49 10.20 4.10
CA GLN A 336 17.88 10.17 5.52
C GLN A 336 17.08 9.11 6.31
N VAL A 337 15.75 9.05 6.14
CA VAL A 337 14.93 8.08 6.88
C VAL A 337 15.19 6.64 6.45
N LEU A 338 15.46 6.39 5.16
CA LEU A 338 15.81 5.05 4.67
C LEU A 338 17.18 4.59 5.18
N GLU A 339 18.18 5.46 5.16
CA GLU A 339 19.51 5.18 5.73
C GLU A 339 19.43 4.95 7.24
N ARG A 340 18.61 5.73 7.97
CA ARG A 340 18.38 5.56 9.40
C ARG A 340 17.76 4.20 9.73
N LEU A 341 16.75 3.78 8.96
CA LEU A 341 16.13 2.45 9.14
C LEU A 341 17.12 1.31 8.85
N ALA A 342 17.93 1.44 7.79
CA ALA A 342 18.95 0.45 7.47
C ALA A 342 20.02 0.35 8.58
N ALA A 343 20.45 1.47 9.16
CA ALA A 343 21.34 1.48 10.31
C ALA A 343 20.74 0.75 11.52
N ALA A 344 19.44 0.98 11.80
CA ALA A 344 18.74 0.33 12.89
C ALA A 344 18.63 -1.20 12.70
N VAL A 345 18.40 -1.66 11.46
CA VAL A 345 18.40 -3.11 11.15
C VAL A 345 19.77 -3.73 11.38
N ARG A 346 20.86 -3.03 11.02
CA ARG A 346 22.24 -3.50 11.33
C ARG A 346 22.47 -3.62 12.82
N ALA A 347 22.11 -2.61 13.61
CA ALA A 347 22.25 -2.62 15.07
C ALA A 347 21.42 -3.74 15.70
N ARG A 348 20.19 -3.95 15.26
CA ARG A 348 19.32 -5.06 15.71
C ARG A 348 19.98 -6.43 15.54
N ARG A 349 20.74 -6.65 14.45
CA ARG A 349 21.49 -7.89 14.21
C ARG A 349 22.62 -8.10 15.21
N GLU A 350 23.29 -7.03 15.63
CA GLU A 350 24.37 -7.08 16.62
C GLU A 350 23.84 -7.49 18.02
N VAL A 351 22.70 -6.95 18.44
CA VAL A 351 22.04 -7.35 19.70
C VAL A 351 21.72 -8.84 19.71
N LYS A 352 21.12 -9.35 18.63
CA LYS A 352 20.77 -10.77 18.50
C LYS A 352 21.98 -11.70 18.60
N VAL A 353 23.13 -11.29 18.09
CA VAL A 353 24.39 -12.07 18.21
C VAL A 353 24.89 -12.08 19.64
N SER A 354 24.77 -10.95 20.36
CA SER A 354 25.23 -10.84 21.76
C SER A 354 24.36 -11.65 22.74
N GLU A 355 23.07 -11.84 22.46
CA GLU A 355 22.16 -12.66 23.29
C GLU A 355 22.33 -14.17 23.02
N ALA A 356 22.87 -14.55 21.88
CA ALA A 356 23.11 -15.93 21.49
C ALA A 356 24.49 -16.46 21.89
N ALA A 357 25.40 -15.59 22.35
CA ALA A 357 26.77 -15.90 22.80
C ALA A 357 26.85 -16.04 24.31
#